data_e138d892ca3cb1dbe8a6b24ecc753833
#
_entry.id   e138d892ca3cb1dbe8a6b24ecc753833
#
_cell.length_a   1.000
_cell.length_b   1.000
_cell.length_c   1.000
_cell.angle_alpha   90.00
_cell.angle_beta   90.00
_cell.angle_gamma   90.00
#
_symmetry.space_group_name_H-M   'P 1'
#
loop_
_entity.id
_entity.type
_entity.pdbx_description
1 polymer ?
#
loop_
_entity_poly.entity_id
_entity_poly.type
_entity_poly.pdbx_seq_one_letter_code
_entity_poly.pdbx_strand_id
1 'polypeptide(L)'
;MNFENSWGNELRSSSYARLEFPNTYHLAYRDLPEILAKHVKGEKALDFGCGTGRSARFLKRLNFVVTGVDISADMLGYAKELDPAGEYLLVSNGNYSHLGEGSFDLVLSIFTFDNIPGWENRRHILQALSKLLKPTGRMVCLDANPALYTHEWASFSTKEFPENSRAKNGELVRISMKDVDDKRPVEDVLWTEEAYLQLFDLAGLTLEATYKPLGRESDPCDWLNETTIAPWFIYVLKRED
;
A
#
# COMPACT_ATOMS: atom_id res chain seq x y z
N MET A 1 -8.84 -13.50 -16.88
CA MET A 1 -7.51 -12.95 -17.25
C MET A 1 -6.51 -13.45 -16.23
N ASN A 2 -5.36 -13.98 -16.68
CA ASN A 2 -4.31 -14.32 -15.74
C ASN A 2 -3.65 -13.00 -15.31
N PHE A 3 -3.82 -12.64 -14.06
CA PHE A 3 -3.07 -11.55 -13.45
C PHE A 3 -1.61 -12.02 -13.25
N GLU A 4 -0.67 -11.39 -13.91
CA GLU A 4 0.74 -11.58 -13.64
C GLU A 4 1.18 -10.57 -12.58
N ASN A 5 1.83 -11.06 -11.52
CA ASN A 5 2.42 -10.19 -10.53
C ASN A 5 3.49 -9.32 -11.21
N SER A 6 3.18 -8.05 -11.42
CA SER A 6 4.05 -7.07 -12.09
C SER A 6 5.41 -6.89 -11.37
N TRP A 7 5.53 -7.34 -10.14
CA TRP A 7 6.67 -7.12 -9.25
C TRP A 7 7.65 -8.31 -9.16
N GLY A 8 7.36 -9.43 -9.83
CA GLY A 8 8.25 -10.60 -9.92
C GLY A 8 9.34 -10.50 -11.01
N ASN A 9 9.87 -9.30 -11.30
CA ASN A 9 10.87 -9.08 -12.33
C ASN A 9 12.04 -8.26 -11.76
N GLU A 10 13.27 -8.77 -11.92
CA GLU A 10 14.50 -8.19 -11.36
C GLU A 10 14.70 -6.72 -11.74
N LEU A 11 14.47 -6.34 -13.01
CA LEU A 11 14.64 -4.94 -13.46
C LEU A 11 13.63 -4.01 -12.74
N ARG A 12 12.38 -4.46 -12.57
CA ARG A 12 11.36 -3.67 -11.87
C ARG A 12 11.67 -3.57 -10.38
N SER A 13 12.01 -4.68 -9.75
CA SER A 13 12.37 -4.73 -8.33
C SER A 13 13.58 -3.84 -8.03
N SER A 14 14.63 -3.88 -8.86
CA SER A 14 15.82 -3.04 -8.70
C SER A 14 15.53 -1.55 -8.92
N SER A 15 14.70 -1.21 -9.90
CA SER A 15 14.28 0.18 -10.14
C SER A 15 13.46 0.72 -8.97
N TYR A 16 12.54 -0.09 -8.45
CA TYR A 16 11.68 0.28 -7.32
C TYR A 16 12.44 0.34 -5.99
N ALA A 17 13.50 -0.47 -5.83
CA ALA A 17 14.34 -0.47 -4.63
C ALA A 17 15.02 0.87 -4.36
N ARG A 18 15.28 1.66 -5.41
CA ARG A 18 15.89 3.00 -5.34
C ARG A 18 14.87 4.11 -5.11
N LEU A 19 13.57 3.78 -5.23
CA LEU A 19 12.50 4.74 -5.06
C LEU A 19 12.25 5.03 -3.57
N GLU A 20 12.41 6.28 -3.17
CA GLU A 20 12.09 6.76 -1.82
C GLU A 20 10.72 7.47 -1.83
N PHE A 21 10.67 8.75 -1.54
CA PHE A 21 9.42 9.51 -1.40
C PHE A 21 9.35 10.73 -2.33
N PRO A 22 9.71 10.62 -3.63
CA PRO A 22 9.66 11.78 -4.52
C PRO A 22 8.22 12.10 -4.91
N ASN A 23 7.96 13.36 -5.21
CA ASN A 23 6.74 13.84 -5.89
C ASN A 23 5.45 13.26 -5.27
N THR A 24 4.57 12.64 -6.06
CA THR A 24 3.27 12.11 -5.60
C THR A 24 3.43 11.11 -4.43
N TYR A 25 4.54 10.35 -4.36
CA TYR A 25 4.82 9.45 -3.23
C TYR A 25 5.05 10.20 -1.90
N HIS A 26 5.45 11.47 -1.94
CA HIS A 26 5.56 12.30 -0.74
C HIS A 26 4.24 12.35 0.03
N LEU A 27 3.13 12.49 -0.68
CA LEU A 27 1.79 12.54 -0.05
C LEU A 27 1.38 11.24 0.64
N ALA A 28 1.93 10.10 0.20
CA ALA A 28 1.66 8.82 0.83
C ALA A 28 2.28 8.71 2.23
N TYR A 29 3.38 9.43 2.48
CA TYR A 29 4.17 9.27 3.70
C TYR A 29 4.19 10.51 4.59
N ARG A 30 3.95 11.72 4.04
CA ARG A 30 4.05 12.99 4.76
C ARG A 30 3.22 13.04 6.04
N ASP A 31 1.97 12.62 5.95
CA ASP A 31 1.01 12.75 7.05
C ASP A 31 0.92 11.46 7.92
N LEU A 32 1.57 10.35 7.49
CA LEU A 32 1.54 9.07 8.22
C LEU A 32 2.08 9.17 9.67
N PRO A 33 3.15 9.91 9.99
CA PRO A 33 3.61 10.00 11.37
C PRO A 33 2.54 10.53 12.33
N GLU A 34 1.79 11.57 11.93
CA GLU A 34 0.71 12.14 12.74
C GLU A 34 -0.49 11.20 12.81
N ILE A 35 -0.85 10.55 11.70
CA ILE A 35 -1.93 9.57 11.65
C ILE A 35 -1.62 8.39 12.58
N LEU A 36 -0.41 7.82 12.48
CA LEU A 36 -0.01 6.70 13.32
C LEU A 36 0.05 7.10 14.81
N ALA A 37 0.63 8.25 15.14
CA ALA A 37 0.67 8.74 16.52
C ALA A 37 -0.72 8.95 17.13
N LYS A 38 -1.70 9.34 16.32
CA LYS A 38 -3.08 9.57 16.77
C LYS A 38 -3.84 8.26 17.02
N HIS A 39 -3.64 7.25 16.18
CA HIS A 39 -4.52 6.07 16.15
C HIS A 39 -3.87 4.80 16.70
N VAL A 40 -2.56 4.67 16.64
CA VAL A 40 -1.85 3.43 17.02
C VAL A 40 -1.26 3.57 18.43
N LYS A 41 -1.52 2.55 19.25
CA LYS A 41 -0.90 2.43 20.59
C LYS A 41 -0.03 1.17 20.61
N GLY A 42 1.23 1.32 20.97
CA GLY A 42 2.21 0.24 20.94
C GLY A 42 3.18 0.35 19.78
N GLU A 43 4.07 -0.61 19.65
CA GLU A 43 5.24 -0.51 18.77
C GLU A 43 5.42 -1.68 17.79
N LYS A 44 4.65 -2.77 17.94
CA LYS A 44 4.77 -3.94 17.03
C LYS A 44 3.98 -3.72 15.75
N ALA A 45 4.67 -3.67 14.62
CA ALA A 45 4.05 -3.45 13.32
C ALA A 45 4.31 -4.61 12.35
N LEU A 46 3.29 -4.98 11.61
CA LEU A 46 3.38 -5.77 10.40
C LEU A 46 3.31 -4.84 9.19
N ASP A 47 4.29 -4.91 8.31
CA ASP A 47 4.27 -4.24 7.00
C ASP A 47 3.87 -5.27 5.93
N PHE A 48 2.62 -5.24 5.52
CA PHE A 48 2.02 -6.18 4.60
C PHE A 48 2.22 -5.76 3.15
N GLY A 49 2.86 -6.61 2.35
CA GLY A 49 3.30 -6.28 1.00
C GLY A 49 4.47 -5.29 1.02
N CYS A 50 5.44 -5.53 1.90
CA CYS A 50 6.53 -4.60 2.18
C CYS A 50 7.47 -4.35 0.98
N GLY A 51 7.41 -5.19 -0.05
CA GLY A 51 8.24 -5.10 -1.24
C GLY A 51 9.73 -5.01 -0.90
N THR A 52 10.39 -3.96 -1.36
CA THR A 52 11.81 -3.67 -1.09
C THR A 52 12.06 -3.06 0.30
N GLY A 53 11.06 -3.09 1.19
CA GLY A 53 11.18 -2.68 2.60
C GLY A 53 11.13 -1.17 2.83
N ARG A 54 10.67 -0.36 1.87
CA ARG A 54 10.59 1.11 2.01
C ARG A 54 9.69 1.54 3.18
N SER A 55 8.48 0.98 3.25
CA SER A 55 7.52 1.21 4.34
C SER A 55 8.01 0.64 5.67
N ALA A 56 8.67 -0.53 5.66
CA ALA A 56 9.27 -1.10 6.87
C ALA A 56 10.37 -0.19 7.45
N ARG A 57 11.30 0.29 6.59
CA ARG A 57 12.34 1.25 7.02
C ARG A 57 11.74 2.57 7.50
N PHE A 58 10.63 3.02 6.89
CA PHE A 58 9.91 4.21 7.34
C PHE A 58 9.32 3.99 8.74
N LEU A 59 8.64 2.88 9.01
CA LEU A 59 8.10 2.56 10.33
C LEU A 59 9.20 2.43 11.40
N LYS A 60 10.35 1.85 11.07
CA LYS A 60 11.50 1.78 11.99
C LYS A 60 11.99 3.16 12.40
N ARG A 61 11.99 4.15 11.49
CA ARG A 61 12.33 5.55 11.83
C ARG A 61 11.32 6.20 12.79
N LEU A 62 10.10 5.65 12.84
CA LEU A 62 9.06 6.03 13.81
C LEU A 62 9.07 5.15 15.08
N ASN A 63 10.16 4.39 15.31
CA ASN A 63 10.39 3.52 16.46
C ASN A 63 9.46 2.31 16.56
N PHE A 64 8.90 1.83 15.45
CA PHE A 64 8.20 0.54 15.43
C PHE A 64 9.19 -0.62 15.33
N VAL A 65 8.85 -1.73 15.98
CA VAL A 65 9.45 -3.06 15.77
C VAL A 65 8.70 -3.71 14.63
N VAL A 66 9.34 -3.84 13.46
CA VAL A 66 8.67 -4.16 12.20
C VAL A 66 9.02 -5.56 11.72
N THR A 67 7.99 -6.33 11.41
CA THR A 67 8.08 -7.54 10.58
C THR A 67 7.51 -7.21 9.20
N GLY A 68 8.31 -7.26 8.15
CA GLY A 68 7.87 -7.07 6.77
C GLY A 68 7.53 -8.41 6.12
N VAL A 69 6.41 -8.48 5.39
CA VAL A 69 6.03 -9.69 4.64
C VAL A 69 5.72 -9.36 3.19
N ASP A 70 6.15 -10.23 2.28
CA ASP A 70 5.86 -10.14 0.85
C ASP A 70 5.79 -11.53 0.22
N ILE A 71 5.14 -11.63 -0.94
CA ILE A 71 5.07 -12.87 -1.75
C ILE A 71 6.22 -12.97 -2.76
N SER A 72 6.96 -11.89 -2.98
CA SER A 72 8.08 -11.81 -3.92
C SER A 72 9.42 -12.01 -3.22
N ALA A 73 10.09 -13.11 -3.51
CA ALA A 73 11.43 -13.39 -3.00
C ALA A 73 12.46 -12.35 -3.50
N ASP A 74 12.32 -11.88 -4.75
CA ASP A 74 13.22 -10.88 -5.35
C ASP A 74 13.11 -9.54 -4.61
N MET A 75 11.88 -9.07 -4.34
CA MET A 75 11.66 -7.85 -3.57
C MET A 75 12.26 -7.95 -2.16
N LEU A 76 12.05 -9.09 -1.48
CA LEU A 76 12.61 -9.33 -0.16
C LEU A 76 14.15 -9.43 -0.17
N GLY A 77 14.74 -9.88 -1.27
CA GLY A 77 16.18 -9.82 -1.47
C GLY A 77 16.69 -8.38 -1.32
N TYR A 78 16.12 -7.45 -2.07
CA TYR A 78 16.46 -6.01 -1.96
C TYR A 78 16.12 -5.43 -0.57
N ALA A 79 15.02 -5.83 0.04
CA ALA A 79 14.68 -5.37 1.39
C ALA A 79 15.78 -5.73 2.41
N LYS A 80 16.30 -6.96 2.34
CA LYS A 80 17.39 -7.44 3.21
C LYS A 80 18.74 -6.80 2.91
N GLU A 81 19.02 -6.48 1.63
CA GLU A 81 20.22 -5.73 1.25
C GLU A 81 20.19 -4.29 1.80
N LEU A 82 19.04 -3.62 1.72
CA LEU A 82 18.86 -2.24 2.16
C LEU A 82 18.71 -2.10 3.69
N ASP A 83 18.31 -3.17 4.38
CA ASP A 83 18.13 -3.24 5.82
C ASP A 83 18.49 -4.63 6.36
N PRO A 84 19.80 -4.95 6.46
CA PRO A 84 20.27 -6.29 6.88
C PRO A 84 19.83 -6.72 8.28
N ALA A 85 19.50 -5.76 9.15
CA ALA A 85 18.99 -6.02 10.50
C ALA A 85 17.45 -6.12 10.54
N GLY A 86 16.78 -6.02 9.39
CA GLY A 86 15.33 -6.10 9.28
C GLY A 86 14.81 -7.53 9.33
N GLU A 87 13.61 -7.69 9.85
CA GLU A 87 12.87 -8.95 9.78
C GLU A 87 11.97 -8.94 8.53
N TYR A 88 12.31 -9.76 7.54
CA TYR A 88 11.60 -9.87 6.27
C TYR A 88 11.28 -11.33 5.95
N LEU A 89 10.01 -11.66 5.82
CA LEU A 89 9.52 -13.03 5.66
C LEU A 89 8.78 -13.20 4.35
N LEU A 90 9.14 -14.26 3.61
CA LEU A 90 8.39 -14.69 2.45
C LEU A 90 7.10 -15.38 2.92
N VAL A 91 5.97 -14.95 2.41
CA VAL A 91 4.67 -15.53 2.72
C VAL A 91 3.99 -16.05 1.46
N SER A 92 3.16 -17.06 1.61
CA SER A 92 2.24 -17.48 0.55
C SER A 92 0.90 -16.78 0.73
N ASN A 93 0.22 -16.53 -0.40
CA ASN A 93 -1.07 -15.85 -0.39
C ASN A 93 -2.06 -16.49 0.60
N GLY A 94 -2.55 -15.68 1.55
CA GLY A 94 -3.54 -16.11 2.55
C GLY A 94 -3.00 -16.91 3.73
N ASN A 95 -1.71 -17.26 3.78
CA ASN A 95 -1.13 -18.01 4.90
C ASN A 95 -0.24 -17.14 5.79
N TYR A 96 -0.85 -16.53 6.79
CA TYR A 96 -0.18 -15.65 7.76
C TYR A 96 -0.24 -16.20 9.19
N SER A 97 -0.69 -17.45 9.39
CA SER A 97 -0.92 -18.05 10.71
C SER A 97 0.34 -18.13 11.58
N HIS A 98 1.51 -18.25 10.97
CA HIS A 98 2.81 -18.29 11.66
C HIS A 98 3.20 -16.94 12.31
N LEU A 99 2.53 -15.83 11.95
CA LEU A 99 2.77 -14.50 12.53
C LEU A 99 2.09 -14.30 13.90
N GLY A 100 1.22 -15.24 14.28
CA GLY A 100 0.51 -15.23 15.57
C GLY A 100 -0.69 -14.28 15.59
N GLU A 101 -1.86 -14.82 15.99
CA GLU A 101 -3.06 -14.00 16.18
C GLU A 101 -2.87 -13.00 17.31
N GLY A 102 -3.45 -11.79 17.16
CA GLY A 102 -3.39 -10.74 18.18
C GLY A 102 -1.98 -10.26 18.52
N SER A 103 -1.04 -10.33 17.59
CA SER A 103 0.37 -10.03 17.83
C SER A 103 0.77 -8.59 17.54
N PHE A 104 0.03 -7.88 16.67
CA PHE A 104 0.46 -6.58 16.16
C PHE A 104 -0.40 -5.42 16.66
N ASP A 105 0.27 -4.32 16.96
CA ASP A 105 -0.36 -3.04 17.30
C ASP A 105 -0.75 -2.27 16.03
N LEU A 106 -0.01 -2.52 14.94
CA LEU A 106 -0.23 -1.94 13.61
C LEU A 106 -0.10 -3.03 12.55
N VAL A 107 -1.05 -3.10 11.62
CA VAL A 107 -0.87 -3.71 10.31
C VAL A 107 -0.89 -2.59 9.29
N LEU A 108 0.23 -2.33 8.62
CA LEU A 108 0.35 -1.33 7.57
C LEU A 108 0.33 -2.02 6.20
N SER A 109 -0.43 -1.47 5.26
CA SER A 109 -0.42 -1.87 3.86
C SER A 109 -0.35 -0.62 2.99
N ILE A 110 0.68 -0.49 2.17
CA ILE A 110 0.88 0.66 1.27
C ILE A 110 1.05 0.17 -0.16
N PHE A 111 0.16 0.58 -1.07
CA PHE A 111 0.16 0.22 -2.50
C PHE A 111 0.10 -1.28 -2.79
N THR A 112 -0.42 -2.07 -1.86
CA THR A 112 -0.43 -3.53 -1.98
C THR A 112 -1.75 -4.04 -2.54
N PHE A 113 -2.87 -3.53 -2.02
CA PHE A 113 -4.19 -4.01 -2.44
C PHE A 113 -4.52 -3.67 -3.89
N ASP A 114 -3.98 -2.61 -4.46
CA ASP A 114 -4.12 -2.30 -5.89
C ASP A 114 -3.56 -3.41 -6.79
N ASN A 115 -2.65 -4.23 -6.26
CA ASN A 115 -2.02 -5.35 -6.94
C ASN A 115 -2.64 -6.73 -6.62
N ILE A 116 -3.72 -6.78 -5.84
CA ILE A 116 -4.37 -8.04 -5.47
C ILE A 116 -5.68 -8.19 -6.24
N PRO A 117 -5.79 -9.12 -7.20
CA PRO A 117 -7.01 -9.34 -7.96
C PRO A 117 -8.03 -10.15 -7.17
N GLY A 118 -9.30 -9.96 -7.54
CA GLY A 118 -10.41 -10.78 -7.07
C GLY A 118 -10.96 -10.38 -5.70
N TRP A 119 -12.28 -10.17 -5.66
CA TRP A 119 -13.02 -9.77 -4.48
C TRP A 119 -12.83 -10.71 -3.30
N GLU A 120 -13.07 -12.01 -3.51
CA GLU A 120 -12.98 -13.02 -2.45
C GLU A 120 -11.55 -13.18 -1.93
N ASN A 121 -10.55 -13.07 -2.79
CA ASN A 121 -9.15 -13.13 -2.39
C ASN A 121 -8.81 -11.97 -1.46
N ARG A 122 -9.18 -10.73 -1.81
CA ARG A 122 -8.99 -9.55 -0.95
C ARG A 122 -9.71 -9.70 0.39
N ARG A 123 -10.97 -10.15 0.37
CA ARG A 123 -11.75 -10.40 1.58
C ARG A 123 -11.04 -11.38 2.51
N HIS A 124 -10.59 -12.51 1.99
CA HIS A 124 -9.87 -13.51 2.79
C HIS A 124 -8.56 -12.98 3.38
N ILE A 125 -7.80 -12.20 2.59
CA ILE A 125 -6.57 -11.56 3.06
C ILE A 125 -6.88 -10.57 4.19
N LEU A 126 -7.84 -9.67 4.00
CA LEU A 126 -8.23 -8.71 5.03
C LEU A 126 -8.71 -9.39 6.31
N GLN A 127 -9.51 -10.48 6.20
CA GLN A 127 -9.93 -11.29 7.35
C GLN A 127 -8.74 -11.93 8.08
N ALA A 128 -7.75 -12.42 7.34
CA ALA A 128 -6.56 -12.99 7.94
C ALA A 128 -5.71 -11.92 8.64
N LEU A 129 -5.54 -10.75 8.02
CA LEU A 129 -4.81 -9.62 8.61
C LEU A 129 -5.52 -9.05 9.85
N SER A 130 -6.85 -8.96 9.83
CA SER A 130 -7.66 -8.54 10.98
C SER A 130 -7.39 -9.39 12.21
N LYS A 131 -7.24 -10.71 12.06
CA LYS A 131 -6.91 -11.63 13.17
C LYS A 131 -5.53 -11.41 13.79
N LEU A 132 -4.59 -10.84 13.03
CA LEU A 132 -3.25 -10.54 13.51
C LEU A 132 -3.22 -9.32 14.42
N LEU A 133 -4.23 -8.44 14.33
CA LEU A 133 -4.34 -7.25 15.18
C LEU A 133 -4.66 -7.62 16.62
N LYS A 134 -3.96 -6.97 17.55
CA LYS A 134 -4.39 -6.91 18.95
C LYS A 134 -5.78 -6.29 19.05
N PRO A 135 -6.54 -6.49 20.14
CA PRO A 135 -7.85 -5.82 20.32
C PRO A 135 -7.76 -4.27 20.20
N THR A 136 -6.66 -3.68 20.64
CA THR A 136 -6.40 -2.24 20.53
C THR A 136 -5.66 -1.84 19.27
N GLY A 137 -5.26 -2.81 18.43
CA GLY A 137 -4.47 -2.59 17.22
C GLY A 137 -5.26 -1.88 16.11
N ARG A 138 -4.52 -1.35 15.16
CA ARG A 138 -5.08 -0.68 13.97
C ARG A 138 -4.49 -1.26 12.70
N MET A 139 -5.33 -1.36 11.69
CA MET A 139 -4.87 -1.55 10.32
C MET A 139 -4.91 -0.21 9.61
N VAL A 140 -3.83 0.13 8.92
CA VAL A 140 -3.75 1.32 8.07
C VAL A 140 -3.50 0.86 6.65
N CYS A 141 -4.49 1.08 5.78
CA CYS A 141 -4.40 0.79 4.35
C CYS A 141 -4.25 2.10 3.58
N LEU A 142 -3.24 2.17 2.74
CA LEU A 142 -3.02 3.27 1.80
C LEU A 142 -3.08 2.71 0.40
N ASP A 143 -4.12 3.12 -0.35
CA ASP A 143 -4.42 2.61 -1.67
C ASP A 143 -4.74 3.75 -2.65
N ALA A 144 -4.74 3.46 -3.94
CA ALA A 144 -5.01 4.43 -4.97
C ALA A 144 -6.45 4.96 -4.92
N ASN A 145 -6.60 6.29 -5.03
CA ASN A 145 -7.86 6.87 -5.46
C ASN A 145 -8.09 6.47 -6.93
N PRO A 146 -9.29 6.04 -7.36
CA PRO A 146 -9.60 5.77 -8.77
C PRO A 146 -9.21 6.90 -9.73
N ALA A 147 -9.21 8.17 -9.26
CA ALA A 147 -8.73 9.31 -10.02
C ALA A 147 -7.24 9.20 -10.42
N LEU A 148 -6.44 8.36 -9.72
CA LEU A 148 -5.04 8.11 -10.07
C LEU A 148 -4.91 7.61 -11.52
N TYR A 149 -5.85 6.82 -11.97
CA TYR A 149 -5.81 6.17 -13.29
C TYR A 149 -6.40 7.00 -14.42
N THR A 150 -6.90 8.21 -14.15
CA THR A 150 -7.56 9.07 -15.15
C THR A 150 -6.98 10.47 -15.22
N HIS A 151 -6.04 10.83 -14.35
CA HIS A 151 -5.38 12.12 -14.28
C HIS A 151 -3.87 11.99 -14.40
N GLU A 152 -3.19 13.09 -14.71
CA GLU A 152 -1.73 13.19 -14.72
C GLU A 152 -1.23 13.64 -13.33
N TRP A 153 -0.13 13.06 -12.89
CA TRP A 153 0.47 13.30 -11.59
C TRP A 153 1.96 13.62 -11.72
N ALA A 154 2.55 14.20 -10.69
CA ALA A 154 3.97 14.46 -10.69
C ALA A 154 4.78 13.15 -10.89
N SER A 155 4.38 12.05 -10.23
CA SER A 155 5.03 10.73 -10.34
C SER A 155 4.47 9.80 -11.40
N PHE A 156 3.29 10.08 -11.97
CA PHE A 156 2.59 9.11 -12.83
C PHE A 156 2.03 9.76 -14.10
N SER A 157 1.92 8.93 -15.15
CA SER A 157 1.23 9.31 -16.40
C SER A 157 0.20 8.25 -16.79
N THR A 158 -0.98 8.75 -17.19
CA THR A 158 -2.10 7.94 -17.69
C THR A 158 -2.41 8.21 -19.16
N LYS A 159 -1.63 9.08 -19.82
CA LYS A 159 -1.88 9.54 -21.20
C LYS A 159 -1.99 8.43 -22.23
N GLU A 160 -1.25 7.35 -22.02
CA GLU A 160 -1.23 6.20 -22.94
C GLU A 160 -2.39 5.21 -22.70
N PHE A 161 -3.22 5.44 -21.64
CA PHE A 161 -4.26 4.51 -21.19
C PHE A 161 -5.64 5.17 -21.06
N PRO A 162 -6.18 5.76 -22.15
CA PRO A 162 -7.50 6.42 -22.11
C PRO A 162 -8.65 5.47 -21.76
N GLU A 163 -8.45 4.15 -21.97
CA GLU A 163 -9.39 3.09 -21.61
C GLU A 163 -9.66 3.00 -20.10
N ASN A 164 -8.72 3.42 -19.24
CA ASN A 164 -8.89 3.43 -17.79
C ASN A 164 -10.17 4.16 -17.34
N SER A 165 -10.59 5.20 -18.09
CA SER A 165 -11.81 5.95 -17.79
C SER A 165 -13.10 5.15 -17.88
N ARG A 166 -13.05 3.95 -18.45
CA ARG A 166 -14.21 3.04 -18.59
C ARG A 166 -14.13 1.84 -17.65
N ALA A 167 -13.00 1.69 -16.96
CA ALA A 167 -12.78 0.54 -16.08
C ALA A 167 -13.76 0.57 -14.89
N LYS A 168 -14.19 -0.63 -14.51
CA LYS A 168 -15.08 -0.89 -13.38
C LYS A 168 -14.32 -1.58 -12.24
N ASN A 169 -14.94 -1.67 -11.09
CA ASN A 169 -14.39 -2.42 -9.95
C ASN A 169 -13.96 -3.83 -10.37
N GLY A 170 -12.72 -4.19 -10.03
CA GLY A 170 -12.11 -5.47 -10.34
C GLY A 170 -11.48 -5.57 -11.73
N GLU A 171 -11.56 -4.56 -12.57
CA GLU A 171 -10.91 -4.51 -13.88
C GLU A 171 -9.50 -3.93 -13.80
N LEU A 172 -8.66 -4.35 -14.76
CA LEU A 172 -7.28 -3.88 -14.87
C LEU A 172 -7.24 -2.43 -15.38
N VAL A 173 -6.38 -1.66 -14.76
CA VAL A 173 -6.00 -0.30 -15.17
C VAL A 173 -4.48 -0.21 -15.26
N ARG A 174 -3.98 0.77 -16.02
CA ARG A 174 -2.55 0.93 -16.28
C ARG A 174 -2.08 2.32 -15.94
N ILE A 175 -0.83 2.40 -15.49
CA ILE A 175 -0.18 3.66 -15.20
C ILE A 175 1.31 3.55 -15.48
N SER A 176 1.94 4.60 -15.99
CA SER A 176 3.39 4.68 -16.16
C SER A 176 4.01 5.47 -15.03
N MET A 177 5.03 4.90 -14.38
CA MET A 177 5.80 5.57 -13.33
C MET A 177 6.88 6.46 -13.94
N LYS A 178 6.97 7.74 -13.50
CA LYS A 178 7.96 8.71 -13.98
C LYS A 178 9.27 8.66 -13.19
N ASP A 179 9.22 8.29 -11.92
CA ASP A 179 10.32 8.38 -10.96
C ASP A 179 11.23 7.14 -10.93
N VAL A 180 11.00 6.16 -11.80
CA VAL A 180 11.79 4.92 -11.89
C VAL A 180 12.39 4.73 -13.28
N ASP A 181 13.46 3.93 -13.39
CA ASP A 181 14.10 3.65 -14.68
C ASP A 181 13.26 2.72 -15.56
N ASP A 182 12.53 1.78 -14.95
CA ASP A 182 11.62 0.88 -15.68
C ASP A 182 10.37 1.63 -16.11
N LYS A 183 10.28 1.96 -17.39
CA LYS A 183 9.16 2.71 -17.98
C LYS A 183 8.00 1.84 -18.45
N ARG A 184 8.06 0.52 -18.27
CA ARG A 184 6.94 -0.35 -18.59
C ARG A 184 5.74 -0.01 -17.70
N PRO A 185 4.51 -0.07 -18.23
CA PRO A 185 3.32 0.18 -17.43
C PRO A 185 3.22 -0.75 -16.21
N VAL A 186 2.68 -0.24 -15.13
CA VAL A 186 2.19 -1.03 -14.02
C VAL A 186 0.72 -1.37 -14.30
N GLU A 187 0.34 -2.60 -14.07
CA GLU A 187 -1.05 -3.04 -14.10
C GLU A 187 -1.55 -3.16 -12.66
N ASP A 188 -2.57 -2.38 -12.36
CA ASP A 188 -3.29 -2.39 -11.09
C ASP A 188 -4.73 -2.86 -11.30
N VAL A 189 -5.42 -3.18 -10.23
CA VAL A 189 -6.85 -3.52 -10.24
C VAL A 189 -7.63 -2.36 -9.63
N LEU A 190 -8.49 -1.73 -10.43
CA LEU A 190 -9.30 -0.59 -9.99
C LEU A 190 -10.32 -1.02 -8.94
N TRP A 191 -10.36 -0.30 -7.82
CA TRP A 191 -11.39 -0.44 -6.79
C TRP A 191 -11.84 0.93 -6.30
N THR A 192 -13.17 1.13 -6.21
CA THR A 192 -13.72 2.36 -5.68
C THR A 192 -13.66 2.38 -4.14
N GLU A 193 -13.81 3.57 -3.57
CA GLU A 193 -13.89 3.75 -2.10
C GLU A 193 -15.02 2.90 -1.51
N GLU A 194 -16.21 2.85 -2.16
CA GLU A 194 -17.34 2.05 -1.72
C GLU A 194 -17.02 0.55 -1.68
N ALA A 195 -16.26 0.06 -2.66
CA ALA A 195 -15.83 -1.33 -2.71
C ALA A 195 -14.86 -1.66 -1.56
N TYR A 196 -13.92 -0.75 -1.25
CA TYR A 196 -13.04 -0.91 -0.08
C TYR A 196 -13.84 -0.93 1.22
N LEU A 197 -14.78 -0.01 1.41
CA LEU A 197 -15.60 0.04 2.63
C LEU A 197 -16.42 -1.25 2.83
N GLN A 198 -17.00 -1.80 1.76
CA GLN A 198 -17.69 -3.09 1.81
C GLN A 198 -16.75 -4.25 2.16
N LEU A 199 -15.53 -4.26 1.59
CA LEU A 199 -14.53 -5.29 1.90
C LEU A 199 -14.09 -5.25 3.35
N PHE A 200 -13.90 -4.05 3.92
CA PHE A 200 -13.52 -3.88 5.32
C PHE A 200 -14.61 -4.43 6.25
N ASP A 201 -15.86 -4.06 6.03
CA ASP A 201 -17.02 -4.56 6.80
C ASP A 201 -17.09 -6.09 6.74
N LEU A 202 -17.04 -6.69 5.53
CA LEU A 202 -17.05 -8.14 5.35
C LEU A 202 -15.83 -8.86 5.95
N ALA A 203 -14.75 -8.14 6.22
CA ALA A 203 -13.55 -8.67 6.88
C ALA A 203 -13.56 -8.51 8.41
N GLY A 204 -14.63 -7.96 9.00
CA GLY A 204 -14.71 -7.66 10.43
C GLY A 204 -13.79 -6.50 10.82
N LEU A 205 -13.68 -5.50 9.94
CA LEU A 205 -12.89 -4.29 10.16
C LEU A 205 -13.82 -3.07 10.09
N THR A 206 -13.88 -2.30 11.17
CA THR A 206 -14.63 -1.05 11.25
C THR A 206 -13.73 0.13 10.86
N LEU A 207 -14.22 0.98 9.95
CA LEU A 207 -13.56 2.23 9.59
C LEU A 207 -13.59 3.22 10.77
N GLU A 208 -12.42 3.72 11.17
CA GLU A 208 -12.29 4.77 12.19
C GLU A 208 -12.04 6.14 11.58
N ALA A 209 -11.24 6.22 10.52
CA ALA A 209 -10.95 7.46 9.80
C ALA A 209 -10.53 7.21 8.36
N THR A 210 -10.78 8.19 7.50
CA THR A 210 -10.23 8.26 6.14
C THR A 210 -9.48 9.58 5.98
N TYR A 211 -8.27 9.52 5.43
CA TYR A 211 -7.48 10.69 5.06
C TYR A 211 -7.25 10.71 3.56
N LYS A 212 -7.32 11.91 2.98
CA LYS A 212 -7.16 12.17 1.54
C LYS A 212 -6.12 13.29 1.37
N PRO A 213 -4.80 12.97 1.44
CA PRO A 213 -3.76 13.98 1.44
C PRO A 213 -3.70 14.73 0.11
N LEU A 214 -3.72 16.05 0.19
CA LEU A 214 -3.51 16.96 -0.94
C LEU A 214 -2.11 17.58 -0.88
N GLY A 215 -1.58 17.92 -2.05
CA GLY A 215 -0.36 18.71 -2.18
C GLY A 215 -0.52 20.11 -1.58
N ARG A 216 0.53 20.62 -0.97
CA ARG A 216 0.62 21.97 -0.39
C ARG A 216 1.67 22.77 -1.15
N GLU A 217 1.51 24.09 -1.22
CA GLU A 217 2.53 24.98 -1.82
C GLU A 217 3.90 24.90 -1.09
N SER A 218 3.88 24.52 0.17
CA SER A 218 5.09 24.34 0.99
C SER A 218 5.81 23.01 0.74
N ASP A 219 5.21 22.07 0.02
CA ASP A 219 5.85 20.79 -0.25
C ASP A 219 6.98 20.98 -1.29
N PRO A 220 8.06 20.18 -1.22
CA PRO A 220 9.19 20.28 -2.14
C PRO A 220 8.92 19.56 -3.49
N CYS A 221 7.77 19.79 -4.09
CA CYS A 221 7.30 19.06 -5.26
C CYS A 221 6.59 19.99 -6.27
N ASP A 222 6.78 19.72 -7.54
CA ASP A 222 6.06 20.39 -8.62
C ASP A 222 4.76 19.65 -8.93
N TRP A 223 3.70 20.04 -8.22
CA TRP A 223 2.39 19.38 -8.32
C TRP A 223 1.71 19.63 -9.67
N LEU A 224 0.94 18.64 -10.15
CA LEU A 224 0.05 18.74 -11.30
C LEU A 224 -1.41 18.84 -10.85
N ASN A 225 -1.99 17.72 -10.43
CA ASN A 225 -3.38 17.65 -9.93
C ASN A 225 -3.46 17.43 -8.41
N GLU A 226 -2.34 17.14 -7.76
CA GLU A 226 -2.28 16.75 -6.37
C GLU A 226 -2.78 17.81 -5.38
N THR A 227 -2.81 19.09 -5.77
CA THR A 227 -3.34 20.18 -4.93
C THR A 227 -4.86 20.21 -4.86
N THR A 228 -5.54 19.56 -5.81
CA THR A 228 -7.01 19.58 -5.94
C THR A 228 -7.65 18.21 -5.82
N ILE A 229 -6.90 17.14 -6.18
CA ILE A 229 -7.36 15.77 -6.15
C ILE A 229 -6.35 14.96 -5.34
N ALA A 230 -6.82 14.23 -4.32
CA ALA A 230 -5.96 13.33 -3.55
C ALA A 230 -5.64 12.08 -4.38
N PRO A 231 -4.36 11.76 -4.63
CA PRO A 231 -3.99 10.54 -5.36
C PRO A 231 -4.22 9.27 -4.54
N TRP A 232 -4.23 9.40 -3.21
CA TRP A 232 -4.28 8.30 -2.26
C TRP A 232 -5.43 8.43 -1.29
N PHE A 233 -5.96 7.30 -0.87
CA PHE A 233 -6.81 7.17 0.31
C PHE A 233 -6.04 6.44 1.41
N ILE A 234 -6.11 6.96 2.63
CA ILE A 234 -5.53 6.32 3.82
C ILE A 234 -6.67 5.98 4.75
N TYR A 235 -6.96 4.70 4.88
CA TYR A 235 -7.99 4.17 5.77
C TYR A 235 -7.37 3.74 7.09
N VAL A 236 -7.93 4.17 8.20
CA VAL A 236 -7.60 3.67 9.53
C VAL A 236 -8.76 2.79 10.01
N LEU A 237 -8.44 1.55 10.31
CA LEU A 237 -9.40 0.51 10.59
C LEU A 237 -9.10 -0.10 11.96
N LYS A 238 -10.13 -0.52 12.68
CA LYS A 238 -10.03 -1.36 13.89
C LYS A 238 -10.73 -2.70 13.65
N ARG A 239 -10.27 -3.73 14.34
CA ARG A 239 -10.98 -5.00 14.36
C ARG A 239 -12.31 -4.83 15.11
N GLU A 240 -13.36 -5.48 14.62
CA GLU A 240 -14.59 -5.67 15.40
C GLU A 240 -14.33 -6.64 16.56
N ASP A 241 -14.98 -6.36 17.71
CA ASP A 241 -14.87 -7.19 18.93
C ASP A 241 -15.54 -8.56 18.76
#